data_1ceb833c2563358dc5a963a462fa7b58
#
_entry.id   1ceb833c2563358dc5a963a462fa7b58
#
_cell.length_a   1.000
_cell.length_b   1.000
_cell.length_c   1.000
_cell.angle_alpha   90.00
_cell.angle_beta   90.00
_cell.angle_gamma   90.00
#
_symmetry.space_group_name_H-M   'P 1'
#
loop_
_entity.id
_entity.type
_entity.pdbx_description
1 polymer ?
#
loop_
_entity_poly.entity_id
_entity_poly.type
_entity_poly.pdbx_seq_one_letter_code
_entity_poly.pdbx_strand_id
1 'polypeptide(L)'
;MLLYHSLVGQKLRYGLICWATASNFLLNKLDVLHNKIVRYLTFSKPCSRAWPLYCKLKVLPLDIMIELEWGKIMYKFQNNMLPKAFDCYFKRPSHQHATRYAKQKNFEQVRTNSAKERTLLKFIGPKKWSEIPLAIKEALSLKIFTAMYRTHLIDAYD
;
A
#
# COMPACT_ATOMS: atom_id res chain seq x y z
N MET A 1 -19.61 1.71 -12.89
CA MET A 1 -18.47 0.92 -12.36
C MET A 1 -17.44 0.54 -13.43
N LEU A 2 -17.85 -0.01 -14.56
CA LEU A 2 -16.94 -0.39 -15.66
C LEU A 2 -16.05 0.78 -16.11
N LEU A 3 -16.60 1.97 -16.31
CA LEU A 3 -15.86 3.17 -16.74
C LEU A 3 -14.73 3.55 -15.77
N TYR A 4 -14.95 3.49 -14.47
CA TYR A 4 -13.88 3.78 -13.51
C TYR A 4 -12.74 2.76 -13.64
N HIS A 5 -13.05 1.47 -13.64
CA HIS A 5 -12.02 0.43 -13.68
C HIS A 5 -11.25 0.40 -14.98
N SER A 6 -11.91 0.63 -16.13
CA SER A 6 -11.27 0.62 -17.45
C SER A 6 -10.44 1.87 -17.75
N LEU A 7 -10.92 3.05 -17.37
CA LEU A 7 -10.28 4.32 -17.74
C LEU A 7 -9.34 4.88 -16.66
N VAL A 8 -9.71 4.73 -15.38
CA VAL A 8 -9.00 5.35 -14.26
C VAL A 8 -8.26 4.33 -13.43
N GLY A 9 -8.96 3.28 -12.97
CA GLY A 9 -8.39 2.32 -12.04
C GLY A 9 -7.18 1.58 -12.58
N GLN A 10 -7.17 1.21 -13.86
CA GLN A 10 -6.00 0.59 -14.48
C GLN A 10 -4.82 1.54 -14.60
N LYS A 11 -5.07 2.80 -14.97
CA LYS A 11 -4.03 3.82 -15.08
C LYS A 11 -3.37 4.11 -13.73
N LEU A 12 -4.17 4.23 -12.67
CA LEU A 12 -3.66 4.45 -11.31
C LEU A 12 -2.85 3.25 -10.79
N ARG A 13 -3.28 2.02 -11.08
CA ARG A 13 -2.57 0.82 -10.61
C ARG A 13 -1.32 0.50 -11.41
N TYR A 14 -1.23 0.98 -12.64
CA TYR A 14 -0.06 0.72 -13.48
C TYR A 14 1.16 1.42 -12.90
N GLY A 15 2.17 0.63 -12.54
CA GLY A 15 3.41 1.13 -11.94
C GLY A 15 3.24 1.89 -10.62
N LEU A 16 2.13 1.68 -9.89
CA LEU A 16 1.79 2.39 -8.65
C LEU A 16 2.97 2.49 -7.68
N ILE A 17 3.70 1.42 -7.48
CA ILE A 17 4.84 1.35 -6.58
C ILE A 17 5.99 2.26 -7.03
N CYS A 18 6.19 2.41 -8.34
CA CYS A 18 7.24 3.26 -8.87
C CYS A 18 6.91 4.74 -8.67
N TRP A 19 5.69 5.17 -9.01
CA TRP A 19 5.33 6.59 -8.90
C TRP A 19 4.81 6.98 -7.51
N ALA A 20 4.42 6.03 -6.66
CA ALA A 20 4.08 6.29 -5.25
C ALA A 20 5.26 6.82 -4.42
N THR A 21 6.49 6.77 -4.95
CA THR A 21 7.67 7.41 -4.36
C THR A 21 7.82 8.89 -4.73
N ALA A 22 6.89 9.44 -5.51
CA ALA A 22 6.88 10.85 -5.88
C ALA A 22 6.68 11.77 -4.67
N SER A 23 6.95 13.06 -4.84
CA SER A 23 6.75 14.03 -3.78
C SER A 23 5.28 14.12 -3.33
N ASN A 24 5.04 14.37 -2.05
CA ASN A 24 3.69 14.54 -1.50
C ASN A 24 2.87 15.60 -2.25
N PHE A 25 3.53 16.63 -2.78
CA PHE A 25 2.86 17.64 -3.59
C PHE A 25 2.20 17.07 -4.85
N LEU A 26 2.89 16.16 -5.54
CA LEU A 26 2.36 15.49 -6.75
C LEU A 26 1.28 14.47 -6.39
N LEU A 27 1.49 13.71 -5.32
CA LEU A 27 0.51 12.74 -4.83
C LEU A 27 -0.78 13.44 -4.40
N ASN A 28 -0.70 14.56 -3.70
CA ASN A 28 -1.87 15.37 -3.31
C ASN A 28 -2.63 15.90 -4.54
N LYS A 29 -1.92 16.35 -5.58
CA LYS A 29 -2.60 16.77 -6.83
C LYS A 29 -3.37 15.62 -7.47
N LEU A 30 -2.76 14.42 -7.48
CA LEU A 30 -3.40 13.23 -8.02
C LEU A 30 -4.61 12.81 -7.18
N ASP A 31 -4.52 12.88 -5.85
CA ASP A 31 -5.64 12.60 -4.96
C ASP A 31 -6.81 13.56 -5.17
N VAL A 32 -6.53 14.86 -5.32
CA VAL A 32 -7.56 15.85 -5.66
C VAL A 32 -8.25 15.52 -6.99
N LEU A 33 -7.51 15.10 -8.02
CA LEU A 33 -8.08 14.66 -9.29
C LEU A 33 -8.91 13.38 -9.13
N HIS A 34 -8.42 12.42 -8.38
CA HIS A 34 -9.12 11.17 -8.10
C HIS A 34 -10.45 11.45 -7.37
N ASN A 35 -10.43 12.30 -6.36
CA ASN A 35 -11.62 12.76 -5.64
C ASN A 35 -12.64 13.46 -6.56
N LYS A 36 -12.18 14.28 -7.53
CA LYS A 36 -13.06 14.88 -8.53
C LYS A 36 -13.71 13.83 -9.42
N ILE A 37 -12.94 12.87 -9.93
CA ILE A 37 -13.46 11.77 -10.77
C ILE A 37 -14.55 10.99 -10.04
N VAL A 38 -14.33 10.64 -8.77
CA VAL A 38 -15.31 9.91 -7.95
C VAL A 38 -16.60 10.72 -7.78
N ARG A 39 -16.51 12.04 -7.57
CA ARG A 39 -17.70 12.92 -7.50
C ARG A 39 -18.45 12.99 -8.83
N TYR A 40 -17.75 13.10 -9.96
CA TYR A 40 -18.40 13.07 -11.28
C TYR A 40 -19.11 11.75 -11.55
N LEU A 41 -18.49 10.62 -11.24
CA LEU A 41 -19.09 9.30 -11.45
C LEU A 41 -20.30 9.03 -10.56
N THR A 42 -20.39 9.70 -9.42
CA THR A 42 -21.52 9.58 -8.48
C THR A 42 -22.55 10.68 -8.65
N PHE A 43 -22.37 11.62 -9.59
CA PHE A 43 -23.20 12.82 -9.79
C PHE A 43 -23.35 13.63 -8.50
N SER A 44 -22.31 13.68 -7.66
CA SER A 44 -22.32 14.34 -6.37
C SER A 44 -21.85 15.78 -6.47
N LYS A 45 -22.27 16.62 -5.50
CA LYS A 45 -21.85 18.02 -5.43
C LYS A 45 -20.32 18.14 -5.28
N PRO A 46 -19.67 19.19 -5.83
CA PRO A 46 -18.22 19.37 -5.77
C PRO A 46 -17.63 19.35 -4.35
N CYS A 47 -18.39 19.81 -3.34
CA CYS A 47 -17.98 19.89 -1.94
C CYS A 47 -18.33 18.64 -1.11
N SER A 48 -18.91 17.60 -1.72
CA SER A 48 -19.27 16.38 -0.99
C SER A 48 -18.03 15.69 -0.43
N ARG A 49 -18.14 15.12 0.79
CA ARG A 49 -17.09 14.27 1.36
C ARG A 49 -16.83 13.09 0.43
N ALA A 50 -15.55 12.82 0.16
CA ALA A 50 -15.17 11.79 -0.81
C ALA A 50 -15.36 10.36 -0.27
N TRP A 51 -15.09 10.12 1.03
CA TRP A 51 -15.13 8.79 1.62
C TRP A 51 -16.44 8.01 1.40
N PRO A 52 -17.63 8.56 1.68
CA PRO A 52 -18.89 7.85 1.41
C PRO A 52 -19.08 7.48 -0.07
N LEU A 53 -18.50 8.28 -0.96
CA LEU A 53 -18.57 8.03 -2.42
C LEU A 53 -17.64 6.89 -2.84
N TYR A 54 -16.46 6.78 -2.22
CA TYR A 54 -15.56 5.64 -2.39
C TYR A 54 -16.23 4.34 -1.94
N CYS A 55 -16.89 4.35 -0.79
CA CYS A 55 -17.65 3.20 -0.28
C CYS A 55 -18.79 2.81 -1.25
N LYS A 56 -19.56 3.79 -1.74
CA LYS A 56 -20.65 3.57 -2.71
C LYS A 56 -20.14 2.94 -4.01
N LEU A 57 -19.01 3.39 -4.52
CA LEU A 57 -18.38 2.86 -5.73
C LEU A 57 -17.54 1.59 -5.47
N LYS A 58 -17.34 1.16 -4.22
CA LYS A 58 -16.44 0.07 -3.82
C LYS A 58 -15.00 0.25 -4.34
N VAL A 59 -14.57 1.50 -4.43
CA VAL A 59 -13.24 1.92 -4.90
C VAL A 59 -12.43 2.36 -3.69
N LEU A 60 -11.12 2.21 -3.74
CA LEU A 60 -10.22 2.64 -2.68
C LEU A 60 -9.67 4.04 -2.96
N PRO A 61 -9.53 4.91 -1.94
CA PRO A 61 -8.72 6.13 -2.00
C PRO A 61 -7.27 5.83 -2.41
N LEU A 62 -6.57 6.86 -2.89
CA LEU A 62 -5.24 6.70 -3.45
C LEU A 62 -4.21 6.22 -2.42
N ASP A 63 -4.24 6.77 -1.21
CA ASP A 63 -3.37 6.42 -0.09
C ASP A 63 -3.54 4.94 0.33
N ILE A 64 -4.78 4.47 0.48
CA ILE A 64 -5.08 3.06 0.78
C ILE A 64 -4.60 2.16 -0.36
N MET A 65 -4.76 2.58 -1.63
CA MET A 65 -4.26 1.82 -2.77
C MET A 65 -2.74 1.65 -2.73
N ILE A 66 -2.02 2.72 -2.41
CA ILE A 66 -0.56 2.72 -2.28
C ILE A 66 -0.12 1.77 -1.15
N GLU A 67 -0.74 1.90 0.03
CA GLU A 67 -0.41 1.04 1.18
C GLU A 67 -0.68 -0.44 0.89
N LEU A 68 -1.80 -0.73 0.24
CA LEU A 68 -2.16 -2.09 -0.14
C LEU A 68 -1.13 -2.71 -1.10
N GLU A 69 -0.65 -1.95 -2.09
CA GLU A 69 0.36 -2.45 -3.03
C GLU A 69 1.73 -2.64 -2.37
N TRP A 70 2.14 -1.77 -1.45
CA TRP A 70 3.35 -1.99 -0.64
C TRP A 70 3.23 -3.25 0.22
N GLY A 71 2.10 -3.46 0.89
CA GLY A 71 1.86 -4.69 1.65
C GLY A 71 1.95 -5.95 0.79
N LYS A 72 1.38 -5.93 -0.43
CA LYS A 72 1.46 -7.06 -1.36
C LYS A 72 2.89 -7.40 -1.79
N ILE A 73 3.72 -6.39 -2.05
CA ILE A 73 5.13 -6.64 -2.38
C ILE A 73 5.86 -7.25 -1.20
N MET A 74 5.67 -6.72 -0.01
CA MET A 74 6.31 -7.24 1.18
C MET A 74 5.86 -8.68 1.48
N TYR A 75 4.56 -8.99 1.28
CA TYR A 75 4.04 -10.35 1.37
C TYR A 75 4.70 -11.29 0.34
N LYS A 76 4.79 -10.84 -0.93
CA LYS A 76 5.45 -11.62 -1.98
C LYS A 76 6.93 -11.86 -1.67
N PHE A 77 7.61 -10.84 -1.15
CA PHE A 77 9.01 -10.97 -0.73
C PHE A 77 9.14 -12.00 0.41
N GLN A 78 8.30 -11.91 1.44
CA GLN A 78 8.32 -12.84 2.57
C GLN A 78 8.14 -14.30 2.14
N ASN A 79 7.31 -14.53 1.13
CA ASN A 79 6.96 -15.88 0.63
C ASN A 79 7.78 -16.29 -0.61
N ASN A 80 8.88 -15.60 -0.91
CA ASN A 80 9.79 -15.88 -2.04
C ASN A 80 9.06 -15.95 -3.40
N MET A 81 8.03 -15.09 -3.59
CA MET A 81 7.24 -15.00 -4.82
C MET A 81 7.76 -13.93 -5.78
N LEU A 82 8.87 -13.25 -5.46
CA LEU A 82 9.50 -12.25 -6.31
C LEU A 82 10.66 -12.87 -7.11
N PRO A 83 11.04 -12.25 -8.24
CA PRO A 83 12.22 -12.66 -8.98
C PRO A 83 13.49 -12.62 -8.12
N LYS A 84 14.47 -13.50 -8.42
CA LYS A 84 15.76 -13.63 -7.70
C LYS A 84 16.52 -12.31 -7.51
N ALA A 85 16.34 -11.34 -8.42
CA ALA A 85 16.94 -10.01 -8.30
C ALA A 85 16.55 -9.27 -7.01
N PHE A 86 15.47 -9.67 -6.35
CA PHE A 86 15.01 -9.08 -5.09
C PHE A 86 15.47 -9.81 -3.84
N ASP A 87 16.12 -10.97 -3.92
CA ASP A 87 16.47 -11.82 -2.76
C ASP A 87 17.29 -11.08 -1.70
N CYS A 88 18.15 -10.15 -2.10
CA CYS A 88 18.98 -9.35 -1.21
C CYS A 88 18.41 -7.95 -0.93
N TYR A 89 17.20 -7.63 -1.43
CA TYR A 89 16.67 -6.27 -1.34
C TYR A 89 16.27 -5.87 0.07
N PHE A 90 15.64 -6.78 0.82
CA PHE A 90 15.30 -6.61 2.23
C PHE A 90 16.06 -7.63 3.07
N LYS A 91 16.53 -7.22 4.24
CA LYS A 91 17.24 -8.09 5.18
C LYS A 91 16.31 -8.52 6.31
N ARG A 92 16.40 -9.78 6.71
CA ARG A 92 15.77 -10.26 7.94
C ARG A 92 16.69 -9.97 9.12
N PRO A 93 16.16 -9.64 10.31
CA PRO A 93 16.98 -9.44 11.49
C PRO A 93 17.81 -10.69 11.78
N SER A 94 19.12 -10.53 11.84
CA SER A 94 20.09 -11.62 12.08
C SER A 94 20.46 -11.79 13.55
N HIS A 95 19.64 -11.31 14.50
CA HIS A 95 19.95 -11.37 15.92
C HIS A 95 19.88 -12.81 16.46
N GLN A 96 20.86 -13.20 17.27
CA GLN A 96 20.90 -14.48 17.96
C GLN A 96 19.70 -14.70 18.92
N HIS A 97 19.08 -13.62 19.39
CA HIS A 97 17.91 -13.68 20.26
C HIS A 97 16.63 -13.39 19.49
N ALA A 98 15.60 -14.23 19.72
CA ALA A 98 14.27 -14.07 19.16
C ALA A 98 13.55 -12.86 19.81
N THR A 99 13.85 -11.66 19.34
CA THR A 99 13.17 -10.44 19.79
C THR A 99 11.69 -10.44 19.37
N ARG A 100 10.84 -9.68 20.09
CA ARG A 100 9.42 -9.49 19.69
C ARG A 100 9.29 -9.04 18.24
N TYR A 101 10.19 -8.19 17.78
CA TYR A 101 10.23 -7.69 16.41
C TYR A 101 10.49 -8.80 15.37
N ALA A 102 11.43 -9.72 15.66
CA ALA A 102 11.71 -10.87 14.80
C ALA A 102 10.55 -11.88 14.79
N LYS A 103 9.92 -12.13 15.96
CA LYS A 103 8.73 -13.00 16.06
C LYS A 103 7.55 -12.52 15.23
N GLN A 104 7.42 -11.21 15.00
CA GLN A 104 6.40 -10.62 14.13
C GLN A 104 6.74 -10.69 12.62
N LYS A 105 7.77 -11.45 12.23
CA LYS A 105 8.20 -11.61 10.84
C LYS A 105 8.53 -10.26 10.17
N ASN A 106 9.09 -9.33 10.92
CA ASN A 106 9.48 -8.01 10.43
C ASN A 106 10.84 -8.07 9.72
N PHE A 107 11.08 -7.09 8.85
CA PHE A 107 12.36 -6.90 8.18
C PHE A 107 13.18 -5.82 8.88
N GLU A 108 14.51 -5.88 8.70
CA GLU A 108 15.42 -4.88 9.23
C GLU A 108 15.09 -3.49 8.64
N GLN A 109 14.96 -2.50 9.50
CA GLN A 109 14.74 -1.12 9.09
C GLN A 109 16.09 -0.44 8.86
N VAL A 110 16.38 -0.13 7.62
CA VAL A 110 17.59 0.59 7.26
C VAL A 110 17.44 2.07 7.64
N ARG A 111 18.43 2.62 8.31
CA ARG A 111 18.47 4.07 8.62
C ARG A 111 19.01 4.84 7.42
N THR A 112 18.43 5.98 7.15
CA THR A 112 18.90 6.93 6.13
C THR A 112 18.73 8.35 6.62
N ASN A 113 19.67 9.20 6.25
CA ASN A 113 19.65 10.63 6.56
C ASN A 113 18.98 11.46 5.43
N SER A 114 18.79 10.86 4.26
CA SER A 114 18.18 11.53 3.11
C SER A 114 16.66 11.45 3.15
N ALA A 115 15.99 12.60 3.05
CA ALA A 115 14.53 12.67 2.96
C ALA A 115 14.00 11.95 1.70
N LYS A 116 14.71 12.02 0.58
CA LYS A 116 14.36 11.37 -0.68
C LYS A 116 14.48 9.84 -0.59
N GLU A 117 15.51 9.33 0.07
CA GLU A 117 15.68 7.89 0.25
C GLU A 117 14.58 7.30 1.12
N ARG A 118 14.07 8.04 2.11
CA ARG A 118 12.97 7.59 2.98
C ARG A 118 11.69 7.27 2.21
N THR A 119 11.50 7.79 1.01
CA THR A 119 10.34 7.51 0.16
C THR A 119 10.51 6.26 -0.69
N LEU A 120 11.73 5.70 -0.79
CA LEU A 120 11.98 4.50 -1.57
C LEU A 120 11.39 3.26 -0.88
N LEU A 121 10.95 2.29 -1.68
CA LEU A 121 10.39 1.02 -1.21
C LEU A 121 11.29 0.30 -0.21
N LYS A 122 12.62 0.39 -0.38
CA LYS A 122 13.62 -0.23 0.50
C LYS A 122 13.49 0.23 1.96
N PHE A 123 13.05 1.46 2.19
CA PHE A 123 12.91 2.07 3.52
C PHE A 123 11.45 2.05 4.00
N ILE A 124 10.51 2.41 3.12
CA ILE A 124 9.08 2.43 3.44
C ILE A 124 8.53 1.01 3.64
N GLY A 125 8.93 0.05 2.81
CA GLY A 125 8.43 -1.32 2.84
C GLY A 125 8.54 -1.98 4.21
N PRO A 126 9.75 -2.09 4.82
CA PRO A 126 9.93 -2.66 6.15
C PRO A 126 9.16 -1.93 7.24
N LYS A 127 9.09 -0.58 7.16
CA LYS A 127 8.35 0.24 8.11
C LYS A 127 6.85 -0.09 8.06
N LYS A 128 6.24 0.02 6.87
CA LYS A 128 4.82 -0.29 6.66
C LYS A 128 4.49 -1.74 6.96
N TRP A 129 5.40 -2.66 6.64
CA TRP A 129 5.25 -4.06 6.99
C TRP A 129 5.18 -4.30 8.49
N SER A 130 5.98 -3.56 9.29
CA SER A 130 5.96 -3.69 10.75
C SER A 130 4.63 -3.24 11.38
N GLU A 131 3.88 -2.36 10.73
CA GLU A 131 2.59 -1.86 11.18
C GLU A 131 1.45 -2.89 10.95
N ILE A 132 1.66 -3.87 10.05
CA ILE A 132 0.65 -4.90 9.72
C ILE A 132 0.57 -5.94 10.86
N PRO A 133 -0.64 -6.30 11.35
CA PRO A 133 -0.83 -7.37 12.33
C PRO A 133 -0.29 -8.73 11.87
N LEU A 134 0.24 -9.52 12.81
CA LEU A 134 0.82 -10.83 12.51
C LEU A 134 -0.18 -11.78 11.84
N ALA A 135 -1.42 -11.78 12.30
CA ALA A 135 -2.49 -12.61 11.72
C ALA A 135 -2.68 -12.39 10.21
N ILE A 136 -2.53 -11.13 9.74
CA ILE A 136 -2.61 -10.81 8.31
C ILE A 136 -1.35 -11.27 7.57
N LYS A 137 -0.16 -11.12 8.18
CA LYS A 137 1.12 -11.57 7.59
C LYS A 137 1.18 -13.08 7.37
N GLU A 138 0.46 -13.85 8.18
CA GLU A 138 0.40 -15.31 8.14
C GLU A 138 -0.69 -15.87 7.21
N ALA A 139 -1.30 -15.02 6.40
CA ALA A 139 -2.29 -15.46 5.42
C ALA A 139 -1.71 -16.52 4.47
N LEU A 140 -2.50 -17.56 4.18
CA LEU A 140 -2.08 -18.71 3.37
C LEU A 140 -1.85 -18.39 1.89
N SER A 141 -2.45 -17.32 1.38
CA SER A 141 -2.30 -16.91 -0.01
C SER A 141 -2.33 -15.39 -0.17
N LEU A 142 -1.73 -14.91 -1.27
CA LEU A 142 -1.76 -13.48 -1.62
C LEU A 142 -3.19 -12.93 -1.73
N LYS A 143 -4.13 -13.75 -2.18
CA LYS A 143 -5.54 -13.36 -2.30
C LYS A 143 -6.16 -13.13 -0.92
N ILE A 144 -5.95 -14.05 0.01
CA ILE A 144 -6.44 -13.95 1.40
C ILE A 144 -5.77 -12.75 2.08
N PHE A 145 -4.43 -12.63 1.97
CA PHE A 145 -3.69 -11.49 2.49
C PHE A 145 -4.28 -10.16 1.99
N THR A 146 -4.49 -10.05 0.68
CA THR A 146 -5.01 -8.83 0.05
C THR A 146 -6.41 -8.48 0.58
N ALA A 147 -7.28 -9.47 0.76
CA ALA A 147 -8.62 -9.26 1.30
C ALA A 147 -8.56 -8.79 2.75
N MET A 148 -7.83 -9.50 3.62
CA MET A 148 -7.70 -9.17 5.04
C MET A 148 -7.05 -7.79 5.24
N TYR A 149 -5.95 -7.51 4.51
CA TYR A 149 -5.24 -6.25 4.64
C TYR A 149 -6.07 -5.07 4.11
N ARG A 150 -6.81 -5.27 3.01
CA ARG A 150 -7.76 -4.28 2.51
C ARG A 150 -8.82 -3.93 3.55
N THR A 151 -9.43 -4.91 4.19
CA THR A 151 -10.43 -4.69 5.25
C THR A 151 -9.82 -3.91 6.41
N HIS A 152 -8.65 -4.36 6.89
CA HIS A 152 -7.93 -3.67 7.96
C HIS A 152 -7.60 -2.20 7.64
N LEU A 153 -7.20 -1.89 6.40
CA LEU A 153 -6.93 -0.50 5.98
C LEU A 153 -8.20 0.34 5.90
N ILE A 154 -9.32 -0.24 5.48
CA ILE A 154 -10.62 0.44 5.42
C ILE A 154 -11.11 0.75 6.83
N ASP A 155 -11.05 -0.21 7.75
CA ASP A 155 -11.47 -0.06 9.15
C ASP A 155 -10.62 0.97 9.90
N ALA A 156 -9.35 1.13 9.53
CA ALA A 156 -8.47 2.15 10.11
C ALA A 156 -8.66 3.55 9.51
N TYR A 157 -9.34 3.65 8.36
CA TYR A 157 -9.59 4.92 7.67
C TYR A 157 -10.90 5.58 8.09
N ASP A 158 -11.87 4.81 8.61
CA ASP A 158 -13.19 5.26 9.04
C ASP A 158 -13.11 5.92 10.41
#